data_fb6a952b3c68d5bafd1ce6ed6e580ad4
#
_entry.id   fb6a952b3c68d5bafd1ce6ed6e580ad4
#
_cell.length_a   1.000
_cell.length_b   1.000
_cell.length_c   1.000
_cell.angle_alpha   90.00
_cell.angle_beta   90.00
_cell.angle_gamma   90.00
#
_symmetry.space_group_name_H-M   'P 1'
#
loop_
_entity.id
_entity.type
_entity.pdbx_description
1 polymer ?
#
loop_
_entity_poly.entity_id
_entity_poly.type
_entity_poly.pdbx_seq_one_letter_code
_entity_poly.pdbx_strand_id
1 'polypeptide(L)'
;MSQARVKPQDVRAPANFRWPGGRNVAVVFNVAYEVWSEEAASGIGPMGNPLPAGVFDHNAESYGNYGAQAGNQRLMRMLDRARVRANVFTSGALALRDPRQVRAVVDAGHEIVSHGFTQDLIPSKLTPEQDEESIARTTAELGRIIGRHPAGWISPRATAGEETMRRLIRHGYRWQGDVLDTDLPYIQRFPEGSLVAIPLSYEFNDLAHSMRFGRT
;
A
#
# COMPACT_ATOMS: atom_id res chain seq x y z
N MET A 1 -10.84 -27.74 -10.13
CA MET A 1 -11.08 -26.99 -11.38
C MET A 1 -10.75 -25.54 -11.09
N SER A 2 -9.71 -24.97 -11.69
CA SER A 2 -9.42 -23.53 -11.58
C SER A 2 -10.57 -22.77 -12.20
N GLN A 3 -11.27 -21.97 -11.41
CA GLN A 3 -12.26 -21.02 -11.97
C GLN A 3 -11.49 -20.05 -12.87
N ALA A 4 -11.99 -19.84 -14.09
CA ALA A 4 -11.37 -18.90 -15.01
C ALA A 4 -11.30 -17.51 -14.36
N ARG A 5 -10.12 -16.89 -14.37
CA ARG A 5 -9.89 -15.52 -13.86
C ARG A 5 -10.90 -14.56 -14.47
N VAL A 6 -11.70 -13.91 -13.63
CA VAL A 6 -12.61 -12.86 -14.08
C VAL A 6 -11.82 -11.60 -14.37
N LYS A 7 -11.71 -11.24 -15.66
CA LYS A 7 -11.08 -9.98 -16.06
C LYS A 7 -12.06 -8.82 -15.90
N PRO A 8 -11.61 -7.65 -15.43
CA PRO A 8 -12.44 -6.45 -15.40
C PRO A 8 -12.72 -5.93 -16.81
N GLN A 9 -13.81 -5.19 -16.93
CA GLN A 9 -14.03 -4.30 -18.07
C GLN A 9 -13.44 -2.94 -17.73
N ASP A 10 -12.36 -2.56 -18.41
CA ASP A 10 -11.70 -1.29 -18.17
C ASP A 10 -12.39 -0.15 -18.93
N VAL A 11 -12.65 0.94 -18.23
CA VAL A 11 -13.11 2.21 -18.82
C VAL A 11 -11.99 3.21 -18.65
N ARG A 12 -11.23 3.43 -19.73
CA ARG A 12 -10.06 4.30 -19.75
C ARG A 12 -10.44 5.78 -19.75
N ALA A 13 -9.54 6.63 -19.23
CA ALA A 13 -9.69 8.07 -19.31
C ALA A 13 -9.76 8.56 -20.77
N PRO A 14 -10.61 9.55 -21.11
CA PRO A 14 -10.69 10.07 -22.47
C PRO A 14 -9.41 10.82 -22.87
N ALA A 15 -9.14 10.92 -24.17
CA ALA A 15 -7.93 11.56 -24.69
C ALA A 15 -7.76 13.05 -24.26
N ASN A 16 -8.87 13.72 -23.96
CA ASN A 16 -8.89 15.10 -23.47
C ASN A 16 -9.00 15.20 -21.94
N PHE A 17 -8.66 14.14 -21.21
CA PHE A 17 -8.69 14.12 -19.76
C PHE A 17 -7.92 15.30 -19.18
N ARG A 18 -8.46 15.89 -18.11
CA ARG A 18 -7.79 16.90 -17.29
C ARG A 18 -8.02 16.58 -15.81
N TRP A 19 -7.00 16.81 -15.03
CA TRP A 19 -7.10 16.75 -13.58
C TRP A 19 -7.99 17.88 -13.04
N PRO A 20 -8.50 17.77 -11.81
CA PRO A 20 -9.30 18.82 -11.18
C PRO A 20 -8.65 20.20 -11.34
N GLY A 21 -9.49 21.22 -11.63
CA GLY A 21 -9.01 22.57 -11.93
C GLY A 21 -8.38 22.73 -13.32
N GLY A 22 -8.63 21.81 -14.25
CA GLY A 22 -8.11 21.86 -15.63
C GLY A 22 -6.61 21.57 -15.77
N ARG A 23 -6.01 20.96 -14.75
CA ARG A 23 -4.56 20.69 -14.69
C ARG A 23 -4.16 19.57 -15.64
N ASN A 24 -2.92 19.63 -16.16
CA ASN A 24 -2.36 18.61 -17.03
C ASN A 24 -1.64 17.49 -16.25
N VAL A 25 -1.20 17.77 -15.03
CA VAL A 25 -0.41 16.86 -14.18
C VAL A 25 -0.96 16.87 -12.77
N ALA A 26 -1.01 15.70 -12.14
CA ALA A 26 -1.16 15.55 -10.71
C ALA A 26 0.12 14.96 -10.11
N VAL A 27 0.60 15.52 -9.02
CA VAL A 27 1.72 14.99 -8.25
C VAL A 27 1.17 14.46 -6.93
N VAL A 28 1.43 13.19 -6.67
CA VAL A 28 0.97 12.50 -5.46
C VAL A 28 2.19 12.00 -4.68
N PHE A 29 2.28 12.37 -3.42
CA PHE A 29 3.30 11.85 -2.52
C PHE A 29 2.75 10.62 -1.80
N ASN A 30 3.47 9.53 -1.89
CA ASN A 30 3.14 8.28 -1.21
C ASN A 30 4.26 7.95 -0.22
N VAL A 31 3.88 7.55 1.00
CA VAL A 31 4.80 7.14 2.06
C VAL A 31 4.44 5.73 2.48
N ALA A 32 5.37 4.80 2.37
CA ALA A 32 5.21 3.47 2.90
C ALA A 32 5.42 3.50 4.43
N TYR A 33 4.36 3.16 5.16
CA TYR A 33 4.36 3.00 6.62
C TYR A 33 3.93 1.58 6.95
N GLU A 34 4.88 0.69 6.87
CA GLU A 34 4.66 -0.75 6.80
C GLU A 34 5.45 -1.50 7.85
N VAL A 35 4.95 -2.68 8.21
CA VAL A 35 5.61 -3.61 9.12
C VAL A 35 5.43 -5.04 8.62
N TRP A 36 6.31 -5.90 9.08
CA TRP A 36 6.26 -7.34 8.86
C TRP A 36 5.71 -8.06 10.08
N SER A 37 5.31 -9.32 9.92
CA SER A 37 5.08 -10.22 11.04
C SER A 37 6.38 -10.40 11.82
N GLU A 38 6.27 -10.82 13.08
CA GLU A 38 7.44 -11.15 13.88
C GLU A 38 8.29 -12.19 13.16
N GLU A 39 9.60 -12.01 13.17
CA GLU A 39 10.60 -12.90 12.50
C GLU A 39 10.50 -12.99 10.97
N ALA A 40 9.60 -12.23 10.32
CA ALA A 40 9.40 -12.29 8.87
C ALA A 40 10.17 -11.22 8.07
N ALA A 41 10.80 -10.26 8.72
CA ALA A 41 11.52 -9.14 8.07
C ALA A 41 12.91 -9.54 7.55
N SER A 42 13.07 -10.77 7.11
CA SER A 42 14.35 -11.29 6.64
C SER A 42 14.77 -10.70 5.29
N GLY A 43 16.04 -10.41 5.11
CA GLY A 43 16.65 -10.02 3.84
C GLY A 43 16.45 -8.57 3.41
N ILE A 44 15.89 -7.71 4.26
CA ILE A 44 15.68 -6.28 3.97
C ILE A 44 16.77 -5.39 4.57
N GLY A 45 17.66 -5.94 5.37
CA GLY A 45 18.72 -5.16 6.03
C GLY A 45 19.69 -4.53 5.05
N PRO A 46 20.41 -3.47 5.46
CA PRO A 46 21.34 -2.72 4.61
C PRO A 46 22.52 -3.58 4.11
N MET A 47 22.78 -4.70 4.77
CA MET A 47 23.81 -5.65 4.34
C MET A 47 23.41 -6.50 3.13
N GLY A 48 22.11 -6.58 2.80
CA GLY A 48 21.62 -7.24 1.60
C GLY A 48 21.76 -8.75 1.53
N ASN A 49 22.31 -9.40 2.56
CA ASN A 49 22.57 -10.84 2.60
C ASN A 49 21.61 -11.50 3.58
N PRO A 50 20.53 -12.15 3.11
CA PRO A 50 19.61 -12.84 3.99
C PRO A 50 20.33 -14.01 4.69
N LEU A 51 20.04 -14.22 5.97
CA LEU A 51 20.47 -15.39 6.68
C LEU A 51 19.66 -16.63 6.23
N PRO A 52 20.15 -17.85 6.46
CA PRO A 52 19.39 -19.06 6.17
C PRO A 52 18.00 -19.05 6.84
N ALA A 53 17.04 -19.72 6.23
CA ALA A 53 15.71 -19.86 6.81
C ALA A 53 15.76 -20.46 8.23
N GLY A 54 14.99 -19.90 9.15
CA GLY A 54 14.95 -20.31 10.55
C GLY A 54 16.04 -19.70 11.44
N VAL A 55 16.95 -18.89 10.88
CA VAL A 55 17.92 -18.12 11.66
C VAL A 55 17.38 -16.71 11.90
N PHE A 56 17.30 -16.30 13.16
CA PHE A 56 16.86 -14.96 13.53
C PHE A 56 17.85 -13.90 13.06
N ASP A 57 17.38 -12.95 12.27
CA ASP A 57 18.18 -11.84 11.75
C ASP A 57 17.82 -10.53 12.47
N HIS A 58 18.49 -10.27 13.57
CA HIS A 58 18.32 -9.06 14.38
C HIS A 58 18.55 -7.77 13.57
N ASN A 59 19.50 -7.79 12.63
CA ASN A 59 19.81 -6.62 11.81
C ASN A 59 18.65 -6.29 10.85
N ALA A 60 18.15 -7.30 10.14
CA ALA A 60 17.03 -7.14 9.21
C ALA A 60 15.74 -6.72 9.95
N GLU A 61 15.44 -7.32 11.11
CA GLU A 61 14.29 -6.94 11.91
C GLU A 61 14.39 -5.51 12.42
N SER A 62 15.52 -5.16 13.01
CA SER A 62 15.80 -3.81 13.52
C SER A 62 15.68 -2.76 12.40
N TYR A 63 16.23 -3.04 11.22
CA TYR A 63 16.12 -2.17 10.05
C TYR A 63 14.69 -2.05 9.54
N GLY A 64 13.96 -3.15 9.44
CA GLY A 64 12.56 -3.17 9.04
C GLY A 64 11.66 -2.36 9.98
N ASN A 65 11.99 -2.33 11.26
CA ASN A 65 11.25 -1.55 12.26
C ASN A 65 11.64 -0.05 12.30
N TYR A 66 12.73 0.37 11.64
CA TYR A 66 13.17 1.76 11.65
C TYR A 66 12.09 2.72 11.11
N GLY A 67 11.40 2.32 10.05
CA GLY A 67 10.30 3.09 9.47
C GLY A 67 9.21 3.40 10.48
N ALA A 68 8.79 2.39 11.24
CA ALA A 68 7.76 2.53 12.26
C ALA A 68 8.22 3.34 13.48
N GLN A 69 9.48 3.24 13.87
CA GLN A 69 9.99 3.89 15.10
C GLN A 69 10.44 5.34 14.87
N ALA A 70 11.15 5.62 13.79
CA ALA A 70 11.77 6.93 13.57
C ALA A 70 11.53 7.51 12.18
N GLY A 71 11.53 6.66 11.13
CA GLY A 71 11.48 7.10 9.74
C GLY A 71 10.19 7.84 9.41
N ASN A 72 9.05 7.27 9.79
CA ASN A 72 7.74 7.89 9.54
C ASN A 72 7.64 9.29 10.17
N GLN A 73 8.06 9.44 11.44
CA GLN A 73 8.05 10.76 12.10
C GLN A 73 8.92 11.80 11.40
N ARG A 74 10.06 11.37 10.83
CA ARG A 74 10.92 12.26 10.02
C ARG A 74 10.22 12.71 8.75
N LEU A 75 9.61 11.77 8.02
CA LEU A 75 8.88 12.08 6.79
C LEU A 75 7.68 12.98 7.06
N MET A 76 6.89 12.72 8.11
CA MET A 76 5.76 13.58 8.47
C MET A 76 6.21 15.02 8.77
N ARG A 77 7.31 15.22 9.50
CA ARG A 77 7.86 16.56 9.73
C ARG A 77 8.33 17.24 8.45
N MET A 78 8.90 16.48 7.50
CA MET A 78 9.34 17.05 6.20
C MET A 78 8.13 17.47 5.36
N LEU A 79 7.09 16.64 5.28
CA LEU A 79 5.85 16.93 4.57
C LEU A 79 5.13 18.15 5.16
N ASP A 80 5.09 18.25 6.49
CA ASP A 80 4.50 19.39 7.18
C ASP A 80 5.24 20.71 6.86
N ARG A 81 6.58 20.71 6.94
CA ARG A 81 7.40 21.86 6.56
C ARG A 81 7.20 22.26 5.10
N ALA A 82 7.05 21.29 4.21
CA ALA A 82 6.79 21.50 2.80
C ALA A 82 5.31 21.88 2.52
N ARG A 83 4.44 21.79 3.51
CA ARG A 83 2.97 21.96 3.37
C ARG A 83 2.37 21.01 2.34
N VAL A 84 2.85 19.78 2.30
CA VAL A 84 2.42 18.74 1.38
C VAL A 84 1.60 17.70 2.13
N ARG A 85 0.48 17.28 1.55
CA ARG A 85 -0.28 16.11 2.01
C ARG A 85 0.15 14.87 1.23
N ALA A 86 0.14 13.72 1.88
CA ALA A 86 0.55 12.46 1.29
C ALA A 86 -0.50 11.38 1.52
N ASN A 87 -0.50 10.38 0.67
CA ASN A 87 -1.06 9.07 0.98
C ASN A 87 -0.03 8.29 1.81
N VAL A 88 -0.48 7.73 2.92
CA VAL A 88 0.38 6.92 3.79
C VAL A 88 -0.11 5.47 3.73
N PHE A 89 0.65 4.63 3.05
CA PHE A 89 0.37 3.21 2.87
C PHE A 89 0.63 2.50 4.18
N THR A 90 -0.43 2.15 4.89
CA THR A 90 -0.34 1.73 6.28
C THR A 90 -0.75 0.27 6.44
N SER A 91 0.15 -0.54 6.98
CA SER A 91 -0.17 -1.92 7.37
C SER A 91 -1.18 -1.95 8.52
N GLY A 92 -2.17 -2.87 8.43
CA GLY A 92 -3.18 -3.02 9.49
C GLY A 92 -2.60 -3.32 10.87
N ALA A 93 -1.50 -4.07 10.92
CA ALA A 93 -0.80 -4.39 12.17
C ALA A 93 -0.25 -3.15 12.92
N LEU A 94 0.07 -2.06 12.22
CA LEU A 94 0.47 -0.79 12.84
C LEU A 94 -0.65 -0.18 13.67
N ALA A 95 -1.90 -0.34 13.26
CA ALA A 95 -3.05 0.12 14.03
C ALA A 95 -3.14 -0.55 15.42
N LEU A 96 -2.62 -1.77 15.55
CA LEU A 96 -2.53 -2.49 16.83
C LEU A 96 -1.23 -2.16 17.58
N ARG A 97 -0.09 -2.11 16.89
CA ARG A 97 1.23 -1.89 17.50
C ARG A 97 1.42 -0.46 17.97
N ASP A 98 1.02 0.52 17.17
CA ASP A 98 1.17 1.94 17.49
C ASP A 98 0.00 2.80 16.99
N PRO A 99 -1.20 2.65 17.61
CA PRO A 99 -2.40 3.39 17.21
C PRO A 99 -2.23 4.91 17.32
N ARG A 100 -1.35 5.38 18.23
CA ARG A 100 -1.13 6.83 18.41
C ARG A 100 -0.40 7.44 17.23
N GLN A 101 0.62 6.77 16.69
CA GLN A 101 1.31 7.27 15.49
C GLN A 101 0.42 7.23 14.25
N VAL A 102 -0.38 6.17 14.07
CA VAL A 102 -1.36 6.13 12.96
C VAL A 102 -2.37 7.26 13.09
N ARG A 103 -2.87 7.52 14.30
CA ARG A 103 -3.76 8.68 14.56
C ARG A 103 -3.07 10.00 14.25
N ALA A 104 -1.81 10.19 14.65
CA ALA A 104 -1.06 11.41 14.38
C ALA A 104 -0.90 11.71 12.87
N VAL A 105 -0.78 10.67 12.03
CA VAL A 105 -0.78 10.80 10.56
C VAL A 105 -2.12 11.38 10.07
N VAL A 106 -3.23 10.86 10.60
CA VAL A 106 -4.59 11.37 10.28
C VAL A 106 -4.77 12.81 10.72
N ASP A 107 -4.37 13.12 11.97
CA ASP A 107 -4.54 14.46 12.57
C ASP A 107 -3.68 15.51 11.84
N ALA A 108 -2.55 15.09 11.25
CA ALA A 108 -1.74 15.92 10.36
C ALA A 108 -2.38 16.14 8.97
N GLY A 109 -3.53 15.51 8.69
CA GLY A 109 -4.30 15.68 7.45
C GLY A 109 -3.78 14.86 6.27
N HIS A 110 -2.98 13.81 6.52
CA HIS A 110 -2.61 12.83 5.52
C HIS A 110 -3.71 11.78 5.31
N GLU A 111 -3.75 11.15 4.15
CA GLU A 111 -4.69 10.07 3.86
C GLU A 111 -4.07 8.73 4.23
N ILE A 112 -4.76 7.93 5.05
CA ILE A 112 -4.39 6.55 5.30
C ILE A 112 -4.93 5.68 4.16
N VAL A 113 -4.03 4.95 3.53
CA VAL A 113 -4.32 3.95 2.50
C VAL A 113 -4.00 2.58 3.07
N SER A 114 -4.92 1.64 2.98
CA SER A 114 -4.71 0.28 3.45
C SER A 114 -3.63 -0.44 2.64
N HIS A 115 -2.68 -1.09 3.34
CA HIS A 115 -1.53 -1.74 2.72
C HIS A 115 -1.31 -3.17 3.24
N GLY A 116 -2.39 -3.98 3.19
CA GLY A 116 -2.39 -5.31 3.78
C GLY A 116 -2.25 -5.30 5.30
N PHE A 117 -2.32 -6.49 5.91
CA PHE A 117 -2.16 -6.58 7.36
C PHE A 117 -0.69 -6.46 7.78
N THR A 118 0.20 -7.23 7.13
CA THR A 118 1.67 -7.12 7.21
C THR A 118 2.27 -7.33 5.82
N GLN A 119 3.53 -6.94 5.60
CA GLN A 119 4.16 -6.94 4.29
C GLN A 119 4.60 -8.31 3.77
N ASP A 120 4.71 -9.29 4.63
CA ASP A 120 4.97 -10.69 4.29
C ASP A 120 3.72 -11.43 3.78
N LEU A 121 2.51 -10.93 4.11
CA LEU A 121 1.24 -11.46 3.62
C LEU A 121 0.95 -10.94 2.21
N ILE A 122 1.62 -11.53 1.23
CA ILE A 122 1.51 -11.14 -0.19
C ILE A 122 0.26 -11.79 -0.79
N PRO A 123 -0.78 -11.03 -1.23
CA PRO A 123 -2.07 -11.58 -1.65
C PRO A 123 -1.98 -12.68 -2.70
N SER A 124 -1.07 -12.57 -3.68
CA SER A 124 -0.89 -13.59 -4.72
C SER A 124 -0.35 -14.93 -4.21
N LYS A 125 0.12 -15.00 -2.95
CA LYS A 125 0.62 -16.22 -2.29
C LYS A 125 -0.36 -16.75 -1.25
N LEU A 126 -1.39 -16.01 -0.90
CA LEU A 126 -2.38 -16.39 0.12
C LEU A 126 -3.45 -17.31 -0.45
N THR A 127 -4.04 -18.12 0.42
CA THR A 127 -5.31 -18.77 0.07
C THR A 127 -6.42 -17.73 -0.02
N PRO A 128 -7.57 -18.05 -0.65
CA PRO A 128 -8.71 -17.15 -0.69
C PRO A 128 -9.17 -16.67 0.69
N GLU A 129 -9.14 -17.54 1.69
CA GLU A 129 -9.57 -17.27 3.07
C GLU A 129 -8.56 -16.35 3.77
N GLN A 130 -7.27 -16.58 3.56
CA GLN A 130 -6.21 -15.75 4.12
C GLN A 130 -6.21 -14.33 3.53
N ASP A 131 -6.45 -14.19 2.22
CA ASP A 131 -6.56 -12.88 1.57
C ASP A 131 -7.80 -12.13 2.09
N GLU A 132 -8.95 -12.81 2.21
CA GLU A 132 -10.18 -12.25 2.79
C GLU A 132 -9.95 -11.78 4.24
N GLU A 133 -9.32 -12.61 5.07
CA GLU A 133 -9.00 -12.26 6.46
C GLU A 133 -8.05 -11.06 6.54
N SER A 134 -7.00 -11.04 5.73
CA SER A 134 -6.04 -9.93 5.68
C SER A 134 -6.73 -8.61 5.35
N ILE A 135 -7.63 -8.61 4.34
CA ILE A 135 -8.40 -7.43 3.96
C ILE A 135 -9.33 -7.01 5.10
N ALA A 136 -10.11 -7.95 5.64
CA ALA A 136 -11.08 -7.66 6.70
C ALA A 136 -10.41 -7.06 7.95
N ARG A 137 -9.32 -7.67 8.43
CA ARG A 137 -8.58 -7.19 9.59
C ARG A 137 -7.96 -5.81 9.34
N THR A 138 -7.32 -5.63 8.20
CA THR A 138 -6.73 -4.33 7.82
C THR A 138 -7.79 -3.24 7.82
N THR A 139 -8.94 -3.51 7.19
CA THR A 139 -10.06 -2.57 7.10
C THR A 139 -10.60 -2.20 8.48
N ALA A 140 -10.82 -3.19 9.33
CA ALA A 140 -11.37 -2.99 10.68
C ALA A 140 -10.42 -2.18 11.56
N GLU A 141 -9.14 -2.56 11.63
CA GLU A 141 -8.17 -1.93 12.52
C GLU A 141 -7.84 -0.49 12.09
N LEU A 142 -7.62 -0.26 10.81
CA LEU A 142 -7.40 1.10 10.31
C LEU A 142 -8.67 1.95 10.45
N GLY A 143 -9.84 1.38 10.09
CA GLY A 143 -11.13 2.07 10.18
C GLY A 143 -11.44 2.56 11.59
N ARG A 144 -11.11 1.76 12.62
CA ARG A 144 -11.28 2.13 14.03
C ARG A 144 -10.45 3.38 14.41
N ILE A 145 -9.23 3.50 13.87
CA ILE A 145 -8.37 4.65 14.17
C ILE A 145 -8.77 5.87 13.36
N ILE A 146 -9.02 5.73 12.07
CA ILE A 146 -9.35 6.87 11.20
C ILE A 146 -10.77 7.38 11.41
N GLY A 147 -11.64 6.59 12.06
CA GLY A 147 -13.05 6.95 12.31
C GLY A 147 -13.96 6.83 11.08
N ARG A 148 -13.49 6.20 10.01
CA ARG A 148 -14.23 5.96 8.76
C ARG A 148 -13.65 4.75 8.03
N HIS A 149 -14.36 4.25 7.02
CA HIS A 149 -13.83 3.22 6.13
C HIS A 149 -12.63 3.76 5.31
N PRO A 150 -11.49 3.03 5.22
CA PRO A 150 -10.41 3.39 4.31
C PRO A 150 -10.90 3.40 2.85
N ALA A 151 -10.56 4.42 2.09
CA ALA A 151 -11.05 4.55 0.72
C ALA A 151 -10.19 3.78 -0.30
N GLY A 152 -8.92 3.64 -0.03
CA GLY A 152 -7.93 3.11 -0.96
C GLY A 152 -7.17 1.92 -0.43
N TRP A 153 -6.70 1.10 -1.37
CA TRP A 153 -5.90 -0.09 -1.13
C TRP A 153 -4.68 -0.16 -2.04
N ILE A 154 -3.56 -0.56 -1.48
CA ILE A 154 -2.40 -1.05 -2.22
C ILE A 154 -1.96 -2.36 -1.57
N SER A 155 -1.82 -3.40 -2.37
CA SER A 155 -1.37 -4.70 -1.87
C SER A 155 0.09 -4.67 -1.45
N PRO A 156 0.51 -5.45 -0.45
CA PRO A 156 1.91 -5.70 -0.18
C PRO A 156 2.66 -6.03 -1.47
N ARG A 157 3.77 -5.29 -1.72
CA ARG A 157 4.55 -5.33 -2.97
C ARG A 157 3.75 -4.98 -4.25
N ALA A 158 2.59 -4.33 -4.12
CA ALA A 158 1.64 -4.07 -5.21
C ALA A 158 1.30 -5.36 -6.00
N THR A 159 1.21 -6.49 -5.31
CA THR A 159 0.99 -7.80 -5.93
C THR A 159 -0.33 -8.40 -5.44
N ALA A 160 -1.41 -8.02 -6.11
CA ALA A 160 -2.74 -8.55 -5.85
C ALA A 160 -2.88 -10.03 -6.27
N GLY A 161 -3.71 -10.78 -5.58
CA GLY A 161 -4.18 -12.09 -6.01
C GLY A 161 -5.28 -11.99 -7.08
N GLU A 162 -5.67 -13.12 -7.65
CA GLU A 162 -6.69 -13.15 -8.73
C GLU A 162 -8.03 -12.56 -8.32
N GLU A 163 -8.44 -12.77 -7.07
CA GLU A 163 -9.74 -12.34 -6.54
C GLU A 163 -9.66 -11.11 -5.63
N THR A 164 -8.45 -10.59 -5.35
CA THR A 164 -8.26 -9.49 -4.42
C THR A 164 -9.13 -8.28 -4.78
N MET A 165 -9.18 -7.88 -6.05
CA MET A 165 -9.96 -6.71 -6.48
C MET A 165 -11.45 -6.86 -6.20
N ARG A 166 -12.02 -8.07 -6.42
CA ARG A 166 -13.41 -8.37 -6.14
C ARG A 166 -13.71 -8.35 -4.64
N ARG A 167 -12.76 -8.83 -3.81
CA ARG A 167 -12.83 -8.72 -2.34
C ARG A 167 -12.82 -7.27 -1.90
N LEU A 168 -11.91 -6.45 -2.43
CA LEU A 168 -11.85 -5.03 -2.12
C LEU A 168 -13.18 -4.31 -2.40
N ILE A 169 -13.84 -4.63 -3.51
CA ILE A 169 -15.18 -4.10 -3.83
C ILE A 169 -16.20 -4.52 -2.76
N ARG A 170 -16.25 -5.80 -2.38
CA ARG A 170 -17.14 -6.29 -1.33
C ARG A 170 -16.88 -5.65 0.03
N HIS A 171 -15.62 -5.35 0.32
CA HIS A 171 -15.20 -4.61 1.53
C HIS A 171 -15.38 -3.10 1.42
N GLY A 172 -15.92 -2.57 0.33
CA GLY A 172 -16.27 -1.15 0.20
C GLY A 172 -15.13 -0.22 -0.17
N TYR A 173 -13.99 -0.73 -0.61
CA TYR A 173 -12.92 0.09 -1.18
C TYR A 173 -13.37 0.77 -2.47
N ARG A 174 -12.87 1.97 -2.73
CA ARG A 174 -13.22 2.76 -3.90
C ARG A 174 -12.14 2.83 -4.96
N TRP A 175 -10.88 2.65 -4.55
CA TRP A 175 -9.74 2.67 -5.47
C TRP A 175 -8.63 1.72 -5.01
N GLN A 176 -7.78 1.35 -5.94
CA GLN A 176 -6.60 0.50 -5.75
C GLN A 176 -5.42 1.03 -6.56
N GLY A 177 -4.19 0.72 -6.14
CA GLY A 177 -2.96 1.19 -6.74
C GLY A 177 -2.04 0.08 -7.26
N ASP A 178 -2.56 -1.13 -7.49
CA ASP A 178 -1.75 -2.29 -7.91
C ASP A 178 -1.57 -2.41 -9.43
N VAL A 179 -1.68 -1.30 -10.16
CA VAL A 179 -1.57 -1.26 -11.62
C VAL A 179 -0.45 -0.34 -12.08
N LEU A 180 0.21 -0.71 -13.19
CA LEU A 180 1.36 -0.01 -13.76
C LEU A 180 1.23 0.13 -15.30
N ASP A 181 0.03 -0.02 -15.85
CA ASP A 181 -0.21 -0.22 -17.28
C ASP A 181 -0.61 1.06 -18.01
N THR A 182 -0.65 2.21 -17.32
CA THR A 182 -0.99 3.51 -17.91
C THR A 182 -0.59 4.65 -16.95
N ASP A 183 -0.54 5.89 -17.47
CA ASP A 183 -0.24 7.09 -16.68
C ASP A 183 -1.49 7.73 -16.04
N LEU A 184 -2.68 7.36 -16.49
CA LEU A 184 -3.93 7.97 -16.04
C LEU A 184 -4.80 6.96 -15.28
N PRO A 185 -5.55 7.42 -14.26
CA PRO A 185 -6.52 6.57 -13.60
C PRO A 185 -7.62 6.11 -14.56
N TYR A 186 -8.15 4.93 -14.29
CA TYR A 186 -9.26 4.36 -15.04
C TYR A 186 -10.19 3.55 -14.15
N ILE A 187 -11.38 3.19 -14.64
CA ILE A 187 -12.35 2.42 -13.89
C ILE A 187 -12.27 0.96 -14.32
N GLN A 188 -12.12 0.06 -13.35
CA GLN A 188 -12.24 -1.37 -13.52
C GLN A 188 -13.63 -1.82 -13.06
N ARG A 189 -14.41 -2.41 -13.97
CA ARG A 189 -15.74 -2.93 -13.68
C ARG A 189 -15.70 -4.43 -13.52
N PHE A 190 -16.23 -4.91 -12.42
CA PHE A 190 -16.40 -6.33 -12.07
C PHE A 190 -17.88 -6.62 -11.86
N PRO A 191 -18.32 -7.89 -11.80
CA PRO A 191 -19.70 -8.23 -11.45
C PRO A 191 -20.16 -7.67 -10.11
N GLU A 192 -19.26 -7.57 -9.12
CA GLU A 192 -19.53 -7.06 -7.78
C GLU A 192 -19.60 -5.53 -7.70
N GLY A 193 -19.10 -4.81 -8.69
CA GLY A 193 -19.04 -3.35 -8.68
C GLY A 193 -17.84 -2.81 -9.42
N SER A 194 -17.36 -1.64 -8.99
CA SER A 194 -16.25 -0.97 -9.68
C SER A 194 -15.20 -0.45 -8.70
N LEU A 195 -13.94 -0.45 -9.15
CA LEU A 195 -12.82 0.22 -8.51
C LEU A 195 -12.19 1.21 -9.46
N VAL A 196 -11.70 2.33 -8.91
CA VAL A 196 -10.78 3.19 -9.66
C VAL A 196 -9.37 2.60 -9.54
N ALA A 197 -8.75 2.30 -10.65
CA ALA A 197 -7.35 1.92 -10.71
C ALA A 197 -6.49 3.18 -10.84
N ILE A 198 -5.58 3.41 -9.91
CA ILE A 198 -4.67 4.56 -9.90
C ILE A 198 -3.25 4.03 -10.09
N PRO A 199 -2.66 4.20 -11.28
CA PRO A 199 -1.31 3.71 -11.54
C PRO A 199 -0.27 4.40 -10.66
N LEU A 200 0.72 3.63 -10.22
CA LEU A 200 1.88 4.14 -9.50
C LEU A 200 3.06 4.30 -10.47
N SER A 201 3.78 5.42 -10.35
CA SER A 201 5.02 5.67 -11.12
C SER A 201 6.21 5.15 -10.32
N TYR A 202 6.52 3.86 -10.46
CA TYR A 202 7.64 3.22 -9.74
C TYR A 202 9.00 3.78 -10.13
N GLU A 203 9.11 4.44 -11.27
CA GLU A 203 10.30 5.16 -11.72
C GLU A 203 10.73 6.26 -10.75
N PHE A 204 9.78 6.81 -10.00
CA PHE A 204 10.03 7.82 -8.98
C PHE A 204 10.09 7.26 -7.55
N ASN A 205 10.09 5.93 -7.41
CA ASN A 205 10.21 5.28 -6.11
C ASN A 205 11.66 5.28 -5.65
N ASP A 206 11.92 5.76 -4.43
CA ASP A 206 13.26 5.83 -3.83
C ASP A 206 13.93 4.45 -3.70
N LEU A 207 13.16 3.38 -3.48
CA LEU A 207 13.67 2.01 -3.48
C LEU A 207 14.26 1.63 -4.85
N ALA A 208 13.58 1.99 -5.95
CA ALA A 208 14.09 1.72 -7.30
C ALA A 208 15.42 2.45 -7.53
N HIS A 209 15.49 3.73 -7.16
CA HIS A 209 16.70 4.53 -7.30
C HIS A 209 17.84 4.08 -6.39
N SER A 210 17.54 3.72 -5.13
CA SER A 210 18.60 3.40 -4.17
C SER A 210 19.10 1.95 -4.26
N MET A 211 18.24 1.00 -4.63
CA MET A 211 18.54 -0.44 -4.52
C MET A 211 18.69 -1.14 -5.86
N ARG A 212 18.00 -0.68 -6.92
CA ARG A 212 17.90 -1.43 -8.19
C ARG A 212 18.73 -0.85 -9.31
N PHE A 213 18.81 0.47 -9.42
CA PHE A 213 19.50 1.12 -10.55
C PHE A 213 20.92 1.55 -10.19
N GLY A 214 21.40 1.24 -9.00
CA GLY A 214 22.66 1.73 -8.51
C GLY A 214 22.61 3.24 -8.24
N ARG A 215 23.48 3.71 -7.40
CA ARG A 215 23.69 5.14 -7.26
C ARG A 215 24.70 5.57 -8.29
N THR A 216 24.36 6.46 -9.14
CA THR A 216 25.35 7.29 -9.81
C THR A 216 25.81 8.38 -8.87
#